data_2770c777ea7433a0c2d3b00f4ca687f9
#
_entry.id   2770c777ea7433a0c2d3b00f4ca687f9
#
_cell.length_a   1.000
_cell.length_b   1.000
_cell.length_c   1.000
_cell.angle_alpha   90.00
_cell.angle_beta   90.00
_cell.angle_gamma   90.00
#
_symmetry.space_group_name_H-M   'P 1'
#
loop_
_entity.id
_entity.type
_entity.pdbx_description
1 polymer ?
#
loop_
_entity_poly.entity_id
_entity_poly.type
_entity_poly.pdbx_seq_one_letter_code
_entity_poly.pdbx_strand_id
1 'polypeptide(L)'
;DSKADIYITADAGRLGAFDAKGMFQNSMTPLIKASVPKNFRSKNWTGIAKRARIMYYSPKRVNANELNGMTYEGLADPKWKGRVVIRKSNNIYNQSLVASLVKNNGKKATCEWSKGVVANMARDSKGNDRAQILAVAAGEADLAVANTYYLALMLSGKKGAEQQAAAKKVLPFFPNQGDRGTHMNISGGGVLKNSPNPDNAKKLLEFLLTKEAQEHIVNNTFEYPMIDGVEPHELVKQMGLGFKQDLNTKVVNYGKNKAKALECMLAAKWK
;
A
#
# COMPACT_ATOMS: atom_id res chain seq x y z
N ASP A 1 12.60 25.93 12.14
CA ASP A 1 13.45 25.97 10.94
C ASP A 1 14.17 24.63 10.80
N SER A 2 13.70 23.80 9.88
CA SER A 2 14.35 22.53 9.56
C SER A 2 15.52 22.78 8.62
N LYS A 3 16.69 22.20 8.94
CA LYS A 3 17.87 22.20 8.03
C LYS A 3 17.81 21.03 7.05
N ALA A 4 16.72 20.28 6.99
CA ALA A 4 16.55 19.14 6.08
C ALA A 4 16.26 19.63 4.66
N ASP A 5 16.80 18.91 3.69
CA ASP A 5 16.59 19.18 2.26
C ASP A 5 15.44 18.39 1.68
N ILE A 6 15.22 17.16 2.15
CA ILE A 6 14.26 16.21 1.60
C ILE A 6 13.39 15.62 2.71
N TYR A 7 12.12 15.41 2.40
CA TYR A 7 11.24 14.56 3.18
C TYR A 7 10.93 13.29 2.41
N ILE A 8 11.34 12.13 2.94
CA ILE A 8 11.04 10.80 2.39
C ILE A 8 10.12 10.07 3.35
N THR A 9 9.09 9.46 2.84
CA THR A 9 8.13 8.69 3.64
C THR A 9 7.48 7.57 2.85
N ALA A 10 7.00 6.58 3.57
CA ALA A 10 6.07 5.59 3.05
C ALA A 10 4.66 6.16 2.99
N ASP A 11 3.96 5.88 1.88
CA ASP A 11 2.56 6.21 1.62
C ASP A 11 2.32 7.61 0.99
N ALA A 12 1.74 7.60 -0.21
CA ALA A 12 1.39 8.80 -0.97
C ALA A 12 0.38 9.69 -0.23
N GLY A 13 -0.43 9.14 0.67
CA GLY A 13 -1.36 9.93 1.49
C GLY A 13 -0.63 10.87 2.45
N ARG A 14 0.56 10.49 2.94
CA ARG A 14 1.43 11.38 3.73
C ARG A 14 2.07 12.46 2.88
N LEU A 15 2.61 12.07 1.71
CA LEU A 15 3.20 13.04 0.76
C LEU A 15 2.16 14.08 0.34
N GLY A 16 0.95 13.64 -0.01
CA GLY A 16 -0.14 14.54 -0.38
C GLY A 16 -0.59 15.45 0.75
N ALA A 17 -0.64 14.96 1.99
CA ALA A 17 -0.98 15.79 3.14
C ALA A 17 0.09 16.83 3.47
N PHE A 18 1.35 16.50 3.26
CA PHE A 18 2.48 17.41 3.44
C PHE A 18 2.53 18.46 2.33
N ASP A 19 2.27 18.03 1.08
CA ASP A 19 2.18 18.89 -0.09
C ASP A 19 1.03 19.92 0.01
N ALA A 20 -0.12 19.48 0.52
CA ALA A 20 -1.29 20.35 0.75
C ALA A 20 -1.02 21.49 1.76
N LYS A 21 -0.02 21.33 2.62
CA LYS A 21 0.45 22.36 3.55
C LYS A 21 1.51 23.30 2.93
N GLY A 22 1.82 23.12 1.65
CA GLY A 22 2.84 23.92 0.95
C GLY A 22 4.27 23.67 1.44
N MET A 23 4.55 22.48 1.98
CA MET A 23 5.83 22.13 2.59
C MET A 23 6.88 21.65 1.58
N PHE A 24 6.48 21.40 0.34
CA PHE A 24 7.38 21.04 -0.76
C PHE A 24 7.54 22.19 -1.76
N GLN A 25 8.68 22.22 -2.43
CA GLN A 25 8.89 22.95 -3.68
C GLN A 25 8.80 22.01 -4.89
N ASN A 26 8.88 22.55 -6.10
CA ASN A 26 8.90 21.75 -7.32
C ASN A 26 10.14 20.84 -7.34
N SER A 27 9.90 19.53 -7.25
CA SER A 27 10.95 18.49 -7.26
C SER A 27 11.13 17.82 -8.62
N MET A 28 10.36 18.22 -9.65
CA MET A 28 10.34 17.52 -10.93
C MET A 28 11.46 17.97 -11.86
N THR A 29 12.38 17.03 -12.12
CA THR A 29 13.40 17.16 -13.17
C THR A 29 12.97 16.40 -14.44
N PRO A 30 13.63 16.62 -15.59
CA PRO A 30 13.42 15.83 -16.79
C PRO A 30 13.60 14.32 -16.56
N LEU A 31 14.65 13.94 -15.81
CA LEU A 31 14.95 12.54 -15.48
C LEU A 31 13.82 11.91 -14.66
N ILE A 32 13.36 12.56 -13.60
CA ILE A 32 12.25 12.05 -12.76
C ILE A 32 10.97 11.91 -13.60
N LYS A 33 10.70 12.85 -14.49
CA LYS A 33 9.52 12.79 -15.38
C LYS A 33 9.59 11.63 -16.36
N ALA A 34 10.78 11.30 -16.85
CA ALA A 34 11.00 10.19 -17.77
C ALA A 34 10.94 8.82 -17.05
N SER A 35 11.53 8.72 -15.86
CA SER A 35 11.68 7.45 -15.14
C SER A 35 10.47 7.04 -14.33
N VAL A 36 9.70 7.99 -13.79
CA VAL A 36 8.57 7.70 -12.89
C VAL A 36 7.24 7.87 -13.59
N PRO A 37 6.39 6.85 -13.69
CA PRO A 37 5.06 6.96 -14.29
C PRO A 37 4.22 8.05 -13.63
N LYS A 38 3.43 8.77 -14.43
CA LYS A 38 2.62 9.93 -14.01
C LYS A 38 1.67 9.63 -12.85
N ASN A 39 1.30 8.36 -12.68
CA ASN A 39 0.41 7.90 -11.60
C ASN A 39 1.09 7.93 -10.23
N PHE A 40 2.42 7.85 -10.19
CA PHE A 40 3.22 7.71 -8.97
C PHE A 40 4.02 8.97 -8.61
N ARG A 41 3.69 10.12 -9.20
CA ARG A 41 4.33 11.41 -8.90
C ARG A 41 3.34 12.56 -8.94
N SER A 42 3.73 13.68 -8.31
CA SER A 42 3.07 14.97 -8.42
C SER A 42 4.03 16.01 -9.04
N LYS A 43 3.71 17.29 -8.96
CA LYS A 43 4.64 18.37 -9.28
C LYS A 43 5.76 18.49 -8.23
N ASN A 44 5.46 18.17 -6.98
CA ASN A 44 6.31 18.52 -5.84
C ASN A 44 6.96 17.29 -5.17
N TRP A 45 6.61 16.07 -5.54
CA TRP A 45 7.18 14.84 -4.99
C TRP A 45 7.10 13.69 -5.99
N THR A 46 7.94 12.68 -5.79
CA THR A 46 8.06 11.50 -6.65
C THR A 46 8.02 10.21 -5.86
N GLY A 47 7.50 9.14 -6.47
CA GLY A 47 7.68 7.79 -5.97
C GLY A 47 9.13 7.33 -6.12
N ILE A 48 9.56 6.48 -5.19
CA ILE A 48 10.89 5.85 -5.15
C ILE A 48 10.75 4.34 -5.23
N ALA A 49 9.74 3.77 -4.60
CA ALA A 49 9.42 2.34 -4.68
C ALA A 49 7.90 2.15 -4.67
N LYS A 50 7.41 1.00 -5.16
CA LYS A 50 5.98 0.67 -5.24
C LYS A 50 5.64 -0.51 -4.34
N ARG A 51 4.40 -0.57 -3.89
CA ARG A 51 3.81 -1.72 -3.20
C ARG A 51 2.35 -1.87 -3.57
N ALA A 52 1.86 -3.10 -3.54
CA ALA A 52 0.44 -3.39 -3.60
C ALA A 52 -0.09 -3.65 -2.18
N ARG A 53 -1.35 -3.26 -1.92
CA ARG A 53 -2.07 -3.67 -0.73
C ARG A 53 -3.04 -4.77 -1.13
N ILE A 54 -2.77 -5.99 -0.71
CA ILE A 54 -3.42 -7.19 -1.20
C ILE A 54 -4.15 -7.95 -0.09
N MET A 55 -4.81 -9.02 -0.44
CA MET A 55 -5.39 -9.97 0.51
C MET A 55 -4.44 -11.15 0.72
N TYR A 56 -4.43 -11.69 1.92
CA TYR A 56 -3.77 -12.95 2.27
C TYR A 56 -4.82 -13.89 2.83
N TYR A 57 -4.80 -15.14 2.42
CA TYR A 57 -5.81 -16.11 2.84
C TYR A 57 -5.19 -17.44 3.27
N SER A 58 -5.93 -18.20 4.07
CA SER A 58 -5.57 -19.56 4.42
C SER A 58 -6.13 -20.54 3.38
N PRO A 59 -5.28 -21.24 2.59
CA PRO A 59 -5.77 -22.22 1.62
C PRO A 59 -6.44 -23.45 2.26
N LYS A 60 -6.30 -23.62 3.58
CA LYS A 60 -7.00 -24.67 4.32
C LYS A 60 -8.45 -24.32 4.68
N ARG A 61 -8.81 -23.04 4.70
CA ARG A 61 -10.13 -22.55 5.14
C ARG A 61 -10.89 -21.74 4.09
N VAL A 62 -10.20 -21.26 3.08
CA VAL A 62 -10.80 -20.54 1.94
C VAL A 62 -10.56 -21.36 0.69
N ASN A 63 -11.62 -21.79 0.04
CA ASN A 63 -11.53 -22.39 -1.28
C ASN A 63 -11.18 -21.30 -2.30
N ALA A 64 -10.29 -21.59 -3.25
CA ALA A 64 -9.91 -20.64 -4.29
C ALA A 64 -11.13 -20.11 -5.08
N ASN A 65 -12.18 -20.93 -5.26
CA ASN A 65 -13.42 -20.51 -5.90
C ASN A 65 -14.17 -19.42 -5.15
N GLU A 66 -14.02 -19.31 -3.81
CA GLU A 66 -14.61 -18.22 -3.02
C GLU A 66 -14.00 -16.86 -3.37
N LEU A 67 -12.78 -16.86 -3.94
CA LEU A 67 -12.02 -15.67 -4.33
C LEU A 67 -12.20 -15.32 -5.82
N ASN A 68 -12.91 -16.12 -6.61
CA ASN A 68 -13.14 -15.83 -8.01
C ASN A 68 -13.85 -14.47 -8.17
N GLY A 69 -13.23 -13.55 -8.94
CA GLY A 69 -13.73 -12.19 -9.12
C GLY A 69 -13.69 -11.30 -7.87
N MET A 70 -12.99 -11.72 -6.80
CA MET A 70 -12.93 -10.98 -5.56
C MET A 70 -12.32 -9.59 -5.74
N THR A 71 -13.00 -8.60 -5.19
CA THR A 71 -12.61 -7.19 -5.18
C THR A 71 -12.44 -6.68 -3.74
N TYR A 72 -11.91 -5.47 -3.57
CA TYR A 72 -11.93 -4.83 -2.23
C TYR A 72 -13.36 -4.61 -1.77
N GLU A 73 -14.26 -4.30 -2.69
CA GLU A 73 -15.69 -4.12 -2.40
C GLU A 73 -16.31 -5.39 -1.85
N GLY A 74 -15.88 -6.54 -2.35
CA GLY A 74 -16.33 -7.86 -1.89
C GLY A 74 -15.96 -8.19 -0.44
N LEU A 75 -15.03 -7.45 0.20
CA LEU A 75 -14.75 -7.61 1.65
C LEU A 75 -15.96 -7.26 2.53
N ALA A 76 -16.92 -6.49 2.02
CA ALA A 76 -18.14 -6.15 2.73
C ALA A 76 -19.26 -7.19 2.56
N ASP A 77 -19.07 -8.22 1.73
CA ASP A 77 -20.04 -9.29 1.55
C ASP A 77 -20.24 -10.06 2.86
N PRO A 78 -21.48 -10.28 3.34
CA PRO A 78 -21.78 -11.03 4.56
C PRO A 78 -21.20 -12.45 4.64
N LYS A 79 -20.85 -13.07 3.50
CA LYS A 79 -20.16 -14.38 3.50
C LYS A 79 -18.82 -14.37 4.25
N TRP A 80 -18.23 -13.19 4.44
CA TRP A 80 -16.98 -13.00 5.17
C TRP A 80 -17.17 -12.66 6.65
N LYS A 81 -18.39 -12.76 7.20
CA LYS A 81 -18.67 -12.43 8.61
C LYS A 81 -17.80 -13.25 9.56
N GLY A 82 -17.05 -12.53 10.42
CA GLY A 82 -16.12 -13.13 11.38
C GLY A 82 -14.85 -13.72 10.74
N ARG A 83 -14.56 -13.41 9.47
CA ARG A 83 -13.46 -14.05 8.70
C ARG A 83 -12.36 -13.08 8.28
N VAL A 84 -12.50 -11.77 8.49
CA VAL A 84 -11.58 -10.73 7.99
C VAL A 84 -10.78 -10.10 9.14
N VAL A 85 -9.49 -9.90 8.93
CA VAL A 85 -8.65 -9.06 9.79
C VAL A 85 -7.95 -7.99 8.97
N ILE A 86 -7.93 -6.78 9.51
CA ILE A 86 -7.34 -5.61 8.87
C ILE A 86 -6.88 -4.63 9.97
N ARG A 87 -5.96 -3.73 9.67
CA ARG A 87 -5.42 -2.76 10.63
C ARG A 87 -6.46 -1.70 11.05
N LYS A 88 -6.12 -0.98 12.12
CA LYS A 88 -6.91 0.15 12.65
C LYS A 88 -7.14 1.27 11.64
N SER A 89 -8.21 2.02 11.81
CA SER A 89 -8.58 3.19 10.99
C SER A 89 -7.53 4.30 10.99
N ASN A 90 -6.75 4.44 12.04
CA ASN A 90 -5.67 5.43 12.12
C ASN A 90 -4.42 5.04 11.31
N ASN A 91 -4.38 3.84 10.74
CA ASN A 91 -3.28 3.41 9.90
C ASN A 91 -3.34 4.06 8.51
N ILE A 92 -2.26 4.70 8.10
CA ILE A 92 -2.20 5.42 6.81
C ILE A 92 -2.44 4.52 5.60
N TYR A 93 -2.02 3.24 5.63
CA TYR A 93 -2.21 2.33 4.49
C TYR A 93 -3.69 1.97 4.29
N ASN A 94 -4.45 1.80 5.38
CA ASN A 94 -5.90 1.65 5.32
C ASN A 94 -6.57 2.93 4.83
N GLN A 95 -6.16 4.10 5.36
CA GLN A 95 -6.69 5.39 4.93
C GLN A 95 -6.49 5.61 3.43
N SER A 96 -5.32 5.22 2.88
CA SER A 96 -5.03 5.34 1.45
C SER A 96 -5.84 4.36 0.61
N LEU A 97 -6.03 3.12 1.07
CA LEU A 97 -6.93 2.16 0.41
C LEU A 97 -8.37 2.70 0.39
N VAL A 98 -8.90 3.13 1.54
CA VAL A 98 -10.27 3.67 1.62
C VAL A 98 -10.41 4.96 0.82
N ALA A 99 -9.36 5.81 0.77
CA ALA A 99 -9.34 7.01 -0.08
C ALA A 99 -9.38 6.67 -1.58
N SER A 100 -8.78 5.54 -2.00
CA SER A 100 -8.92 5.04 -3.37
C SER A 100 -10.35 4.59 -3.67
N LEU A 101 -11.01 3.94 -2.71
CA LEU A 101 -12.43 3.55 -2.84
C LEU A 101 -13.34 4.78 -2.91
N VAL A 102 -13.09 5.82 -2.09
CA VAL A 102 -13.80 7.10 -2.20
C VAL A 102 -13.65 7.71 -3.59
N LYS A 103 -12.47 7.63 -4.20
CA LYS A 103 -12.22 8.14 -5.56
C LYS A 103 -12.98 7.35 -6.61
N ASN A 104 -13.05 6.03 -6.48
CA ASN A 104 -13.65 5.15 -7.50
C ASN A 104 -15.18 5.01 -7.34
N ASN A 105 -15.66 4.89 -6.10
CA ASN A 105 -17.04 4.51 -5.79
C ASN A 105 -17.86 5.66 -5.16
N GLY A 106 -17.21 6.79 -4.83
CA GLY A 106 -17.84 7.88 -4.10
C GLY A 106 -17.89 7.65 -2.58
N LYS A 107 -18.11 8.74 -1.82
CA LYS A 107 -18.11 8.72 -0.35
C LYS A 107 -19.21 7.82 0.22
N LYS A 108 -20.46 7.95 -0.27
CA LYS A 108 -21.62 7.20 0.26
C LYS A 108 -21.38 5.69 0.20
N ALA A 109 -21.06 5.15 -0.98
CA ALA A 109 -20.81 3.72 -1.17
C ALA A 109 -19.61 3.24 -0.34
N THR A 110 -18.55 4.05 -0.21
CA THR A 110 -17.38 3.70 0.61
C THR A 110 -17.70 3.68 2.10
N CYS A 111 -18.58 4.54 2.58
CA CYS A 111 -19.01 4.51 3.98
C CYS A 111 -19.83 3.25 4.29
N GLU A 112 -20.74 2.84 3.40
CA GLU A 112 -21.48 1.58 3.54
C GLU A 112 -20.55 0.36 3.47
N TRP A 113 -19.61 0.37 2.53
CA TRP A 113 -18.56 -0.65 2.47
C TRP A 113 -17.76 -0.75 3.79
N SER A 114 -17.38 0.38 4.37
CA SER A 114 -16.65 0.40 5.64
C SER A 114 -17.43 -0.26 6.78
N LYS A 115 -18.76 -0.05 6.82
CA LYS A 115 -19.64 -0.73 7.80
C LYS A 115 -19.67 -2.25 7.57
N GLY A 116 -19.79 -2.68 6.31
CA GLY A 116 -19.76 -4.10 5.95
C GLY A 116 -18.43 -4.77 6.32
N VAL A 117 -17.30 -4.12 6.05
CA VAL A 117 -15.98 -4.64 6.46
C VAL A 117 -15.88 -4.77 7.96
N VAL A 118 -16.33 -3.77 8.74
CA VAL A 118 -16.32 -3.83 10.20
C VAL A 118 -17.20 -4.98 10.71
N ALA A 119 -18.38 -5.18 10.12
CA ALA A 119 -19.29 -6.29 10.46
C ALA A 119 -18.67 -7.67 10.16
N ASN A 120 -17.73 -7.73 9.22
CA ASN A 120 -17.06 -8.97 8.81
C ASN A 120 -15.73 -9.21 9.55
N MET A 121 -15.28 -8.29 10.40
CA MET A 121 -14.06 -8.48 11.17
C MET A 121 -14.19 -9.63 12.18
N ALA A 122 -13.19 -10.50 12.20
CA ALA A 122 -13.10 -11.60 13.17
C ALA A 122 -12.83 -11.08 14.60
N ARG A 123 -12.23 -9.92 14.71
CA ARG A 123 -11.89 -9.25 15.98
C ARG A 123 -11.66 -7.74 15.76
N ASP A 124 -11.62 -6.99 16.83
CA ASP A 124 -11.12 -5.61 16.81
C ASP A 124 -9.72 -5.54 16.21
N SER A 125 -9.47 -4.49 15.42
CA SER A 125 -8.19 -4.33 14.76
C SER A 125 -7.05 -4.12 15.76
N LYS A 126 -5.98 -4.90 15.67
CA LYS A 126 -4.78 -4.79 16.52
C LYS A 126 -3.52 -5.10 15.72
N GLY A 127 -2.40 -4.53 16.12
CA GLY A 127 -1.10 -4.79 15.55
C GLY A 127 -0.86 -4.19 14.14
N ASN A 128 0.23 -4.58 13.53
CA ASN A 128 0.64 -4.16 12.19
C ASN A 128 0.19 -5.16 11.10
N ASP A 129 0.61 -4.97 9.85
CA ASP A 129 0.26 -5.86 8.74
C ASP A 129 0.73 -7.30 8.96
N ARG A 130 1.91 -7.50 9.57
CA ARG A 130 2.37 -8.85 9.92
C ARG A 130 1.44 -9.53 10.93
N ALA A 131 0.93 -8.77 11.90
CA ALA A 131 -0.03 -9.29 12.87
C ALA A 131 -1.34 -9.75 12.22
N GLN A 132 -1.74 -9.15 11.10
CA GLN A 132 -2.90 -9.62 10.34
C GLN A 132 -2.58 -10.93 9.61
N ILE A 133 -1.40 -11.04 8.99
CA ILE A 133 -0.94 -12.26 8.32
C ILE A 133 -0.80 -13.40 9.36
N LEU A 134 -0.22 -13.13 10.52
CA LEU A 134 -0.10 -14.08 11.63
C LEU A 134 -1.47 -14.57 12.13
N ALA A 135 -2.46 -13.69 12.23
CA ALA A 135 -3.82 -14.04 12.63
C ALA A 135 -4.46 -15.05 11.67
N VAL A 136 -4.26 -14.86 10.35
CA VAL A 136 -4.72 -15.85 9.34
C VAL A 136 -3.95 -17.16 9.47
N ALA A 137 -2.63 -17.12 9.65
CA ALA A 137 -1.81 -18.31 9.80
C ALA A 137 -2.18 -19.12 11.06
N ALA A 138 -2.62 -18.43 12.13
CA ALA A 138 -3.04 -19.03 13.40
C ALA A 138 -4.50 -19.50 13.41
N GLY A 139 -5.31 -19.12 12.43
CA GLY A 139 -6.73 -19.49 12.36
C GLY A 139 -7.69 -18.52 13.05
N GLU A 140 -7.24 -17.33 13.47
CA GLU A 140 -8.12 -16.28 14.02
C GLU A 140 -9.03 -15.68 12.95
N ALA A 141 -8.63 -15.73 11.67
CA ALA A 141 -9.38 -15.23 10.53
C ALA A 141 -8.99 -15.99 9.27
N ASP A 142 -9.76 -15.83 8.21
CA ASP A 142 -9.53 -16.49 6.93
C ASP A 142 -8.86 -15.58 5.91
N LEU A 143 -9.13 -14.26 5.99
CA LEU A 143 -8.57 -13.22 5.13
C LEU A 143 -7.89 -12.11 5.94
N ALA A 144 -6.73 -11.66 5.47
CA ALA A 144 -6.07 -10.46 5.96
C ALA A 144 -5.82 -9.47 4.82
N VAL A 145 -5.88 -8.17 5.10
CA VAL A 145 -5.45 -7.13 4.15
C VAL A 145 -4.12 -6.55 4.62
N ALA A 146 -3.07 -6.68 3.79
CA ALA A 146 -1.73 -6.21 4.11
C ALA A 146 -0.94 -5.83 2.84
N ASN A 147 0.15 -5.08 3.01
CA ASN A 147 1.03 -4.74 1.90
C ASN A 147 1.93 -5.92 1.52
N THR A 148 2.29 -6.01 0.25
CA THR A 148 3.05 -7.12 -0.35
C THR A 148 4.38 -7.40 0.35
N TYR A 149 5.16 -6.38 0.64
CA TYR A 149 6.48 -6.54 1.24
C TYR A 149 6.49 -7.19 2.63
N TYR A 150 5.36 -7.19 3.35
CA TYR A 150 5.32 -7.81 4.69
C TYR A 150 5.41 -9.33 4.63
N LEU A 151 4.75 -9.98 3.67
CA LEU A 151 4.87 -11.43 3.52
C LEU A 151 6.29 -11.81 3.08
N ALA A 152 6.87 -11.10 2.11
CA ALA A 152 8.25 -11.33 1.66
C ALA A 152 9.25 -11.15 2.82
N LEU A 153 9.07 -10.12 3.66
CA LEU A 153 9.89 -9.89 4.86
C LEU A 153 9.77 -11.04 5.87
N MET A 154 8.58 -11.62 6.04
CA MET A 154 8.40 -12.78 6.92
C MET A 154 9.04 -14.03 6.33
N LEU A 155 8.82 -14.29 5.02
CA LEU A 155 9.40 -15.44 4.31
C LEU A 155 10.93 -15.41 4.29
N SER A 156 11.55 -14.23 4.28
CA SER A 156 13.02 -14.08 4.31
C SER A 156 13.68 -14.56 5.61
N GLY A 157 12.91 -14.84 6.65
CA GLY A 157 13.42 -15.19 7.98
C GLY A 157 13.96 -14.02 8.80
N LYS A 158 14.06 -12.80 8.25
CA LYS A 158 14.53 -11.59 8.97
C LYS A 158 13.66 -11.21 10.18
N LYS A 159 12.50 -11.85 10.35
CA LYS A 159 11.59 -11.66 11.51
C LYS A 159 11.48 -12.88 12.42
N GLY A 160 12.43 -13.80 12.29
CA GLY A 160 12.52 -15.03 13.08
C GLY A 160 11.79 -16.23 12.46
N ALA A 161 12.19 -17.42 12.88
CA ALA A 161 11.71 -18.69 12.33
C ALA A 161 10.18 -18.89 12.51
N GLU A 162 9.62 -18.42 13.62
CA GLU A 162 8.18 -18.52 13.89
C GLU A 162 7.36 -17.74 12.84
N GLN A 163 7.72 -16.48 12.56
CA GLN A 163 7.03 -15.70 11.54
C GLN A 163 7.25 -16.27 10.14
N GLN A 164 8.44 -16.81 9.86
CA GLN A 164 8.71 -17.47 8.59
C GLN A 164 7.84 -18.72 8.40
N ALA A 165 7.70 -19.55 9.43
CA ALA A 165 6.83 -20.74 9.40
C ALA A 165 5.35 -20.35 9.24
N ALA A 166 4.90 -19.27 9.90
CA ALA A 166 3.55 -18.74 9.75
C ALA A 166 3.28 -18.21 8.33
N ALA A 167 4.24 -17.49 7.75
CA ALA A 167 4.13 -16.94 6.40
C ALA A 167 3.90 -18.03 5.33
N LYS A 168 4.46 -19.21 5.50
CA LYS A 168 4.29 -20.37 4.61
C LYS A 168 2.86 -20.99 4.66
N LYS A 169 2.03 -20.60 5.63
CA LYS A 169 0.65 -21.09 5.80
C LYS A 169 -0.41 -20.25 5.09
N VAL A 170 -0.01 -19.13 4.51
CA VAL A 170 -0.90 -18.19 3.82
C VAL A 170 -0.50 -18.00 2.37
N LEU A 171 -1.48 -17.68 1.52
CA LEU A 171 -1.25 -17.35 0.12
C LEU A 171 -1.68 -15.92 -0.18
N PRO A 172 -0.97 -15.22 -1.08
CA PRO A 172 -1.36 -13.91 -1.56
C PRO A 172 -2.52 -14.02 -2.56
N PHE A 173 -3.39 -13.02 -2.55
CA PHE A 173 -4.43 -12.82 -3.55
C PHE A 173 -4.50 -11.35 -3.95
N PHE A 174 -4.43 -11.08 -5.24
CA PHE A 174 -4.49 -9.74 -5.83
C PHE A 174 -5.91 -9.42 -6.24
N PRO A 175 -6.65 -8.54 -5.52
CA PRO A 175 -8.05 -8.27 -5.83
C PRO A 175 -8.23 -7.36 -7.07
N ASN A 176 -9.47 -7.24 -7.54
CA ASN A 176 -9.88 -6.36 -8.65
C ASN A 176 -9.22 -6.68 -10.00
N GLN A 177 -8.86 -7.93 -10.25
CA GLN A 177 -8.20 -8.31 -11.51
C GLN A 177 -9.15 -8.23 -12.72
N GLY A 178 -10.47 -8.40 -12.51
CA GLY A 178 -11.50 -8.29 -13.54
C GLY A 178 -11.92 -6.84 -13.84
N ASP A 179 -11.49 -5.87 -13.05
CA ASP A 179 -11.88 -4.46 -13.20
C ASP A 179 -10.67 -3.50 -13.22
N ARG A 180 -10.56 -2.57 -12.25
CA ARG A 180 -9.51 -1.52 -12.24
C ARG A 180 -8.11 -2.01 -11.90
N GLY A 181 -7.97 -3.19 -11.31
CA GLY A 181 -6.70 -3.71 -10.82
C GLY A 181 -6.46 -3.46 -9.34
N THR A 182 -5.39 -4.05 -8.84
CA THR A 182 -5.00 -4.00 -7.42
C THR A 182 -4.47 -2.61 -7.04
N HIS A 183 -4.88 -2.13 -5.86
CA HIS A 183 -4.43 -0.86 -5.27
C HIS A 183 -2.92 -0.81 -5.11
N MET A 184 -2.33 0.21 -5.72
CA MET A 184 -0.89 0.50 -5.64
C MET A 184 -0.63 1.71 -4.75
N ASN A 185 0.47 1.68 -4.03
CA ASN A 185 0.96 2.82 -3.26
C ASN A 185 2.49 2.90 -3.38
N ILE A 186 3.09 3.93 -2.81
CA ILE A 186 4.51 4.23 -2.98
C ILE A 186 5.21 4.56 -1.66
N SER A 187 6.50 4.29 -1.60
CA SER A 187 7.48 5.08 -0.85
C SER A 187 7.96 6.19 -1.77
N GLY A 188 8.10 7.39 -1.28
CA GLY A 188 8.46 8.54 -2.11
C GLY A 188 8.98 9.71 -1.30
N GLY A 189 9.39 10.77 -2.01
CA GLY A 189 9.93 11.96 -1.37
C GLY A 189 9.84 13.20 -2.25
N GLY A 190 10.09 14.34 -1.63
CA GLY A 190 10.14 15.63 -2.29
C GLY A 190 11.09 16.59 -1.58
N VAL A 191 11.53 17.60 -2.31
CA VAL A 191 12.40 18.66 -1.79
C VAL A 191 11.58 19.60 -0.93
N LEU A 192 12.04 19.86 0.29
CA LEU A 192 11.36 20.76 1.21
C LEU A 192 11.38 22.20 0.69
N LYS A 193 10.31 22.96 1.00
CA LYS A 193 10.14 24.34 0.52
C LYS A 193 11.33 25.23 0.87
N ASN A 194 11.88 25.09 2.06
CA ASN A 194 12.99 25.89 2.59
C ASN A 194 14.30 25.10 2.59
N SER A 195 14.48 24.14 1.67
CA SER A 195 15.71 23.37 1.54
C SER A 195 16.90 24.31 1.33
N PRO A 196 17.99 24.22 2.13
CA PRO A 196 19.20 24.98 1.88
C PRO A 196 19.99 24.51 0.66
N ASN A 197 19.80 23.25 0.22
CA ASN A 197 20.52 22.65 -0.91
C ASN A 197 19.58 22.01 -1.96
N PRO A 198 18.63 22.77 -2.57
CA PRO A 198 17.57 22.18 -3.37
C PRO A 198 18.07 21.42 -4.61
N ASP A 199 19.16 21.84 -5.23
CA ASP A 199 19.69 21.16 -6.41
C ASP A 199 20.37 19.84 -6.05
N ASN A 200 21.10 19.77 -4.94
CA ASN A 200 21.63 18.49 -4.44
C ASN A 200 20.52 17.56 -3.97
N ALA A 201 19.46 18.10 -3.39
CA ALA A 201 18.26 17.34 -3.03
C ALA A 201 17.60 16.70 -4.25
N LYS A 202 17.47 17.43 -5.37
CA LYS A 202 16.96 16.87 -6.63
C LYS A 202 17.87 15.78 -7.19
N LYS A 203 19.21 16.00 -7.18
CA LYS A 203 20.19 14.97 -7.58
C LYS A 203 20.08 13.70 -6.75
N LEU A 204 19.83 13.82 -5.44
CA LEU A 204 19.59 12.64 -4.59
C LEU A 204 18.30 11.91 -4.97
N LEU A 205 17.21 12.62 -5.28
CA LEU A 205 15.98 12.00 -5.79
C LEU A 205 16.20 11.29 -7.13
N GLU A 206 17.00 11.86 -8.02
CA GLU A 206 17.40 11.23 -9.27
C GLU A 206 18.27 9.98 -9.05
N PHE A 207 19.25 10.07 -8.14
CA PHE A 207 20.09 8.93 -7.76
C PHE A 207 19.26 7.74 -7.25
N LEU A 208 18.24 7.99 -6.43
CA LEU A 208 17.34 6.95 -5.93
C LEU A 208 16.53 6.26 -7.05
N LEU A 209 16.51 6.82 -8.26
CA LEU A 209 15.89 6.24 -9.44
C LEU A 209 16.90 5.60 -10.41
N THR A 210 18.19 5.57 -10.09
CA THR A 210 19.18 4.80 -10.85
C THR A 210 18.97 3.31 -10.66
N LYS A 211 19.43 2.49 -11.61
CA LYS A 211 19.34 1.04 -11.54
C LYS A 211 19.97 0.50 -10.26
N GLU A 212 21.19 0.95 -9.94
CA GLU A 212 21.94 0.56 -8.74
C GLU A 212 21.14 0.82 -7.44
N ALA A 213 20.62 2.04 -7.28
CA ALA A 213 19.84 2.41 -6.09
C ALA A 213 18.52 1.61 -6.02
N GLN A 214 17.86 1.37 -7.15
CA GLN A 214 16.63 0.60 -7.20
C GLN A 214 16.86 -0.88 -6.87
N GLU A 215 17.92 -1.51 -7.37
CA GLU A 215 18.32 -2.87 -7.00
C GLU A 215 18.59 -2.97 -5.50
N HIS A 216 19.31 -1.98 -4.92
CA HIS A 216 19.50 -1.93 -3.48
C HIS A 216 18.19 -1.80 -2.69
N ILE A 217 17.29 -0.91 -3.12
CA ILE A 217 16.00 -0.68 -2.47
C ILE A 217 15.17 -1.97 -2.48
N VAL A 218 14.93 -2.59 -3.65
CA VAL A 218 14.04 -3.75 -3.76
C VAL A 218 14.58 -4.96 -2.98
N ASN A 219 15.91 -5.15 -2.92
CA ASN A 219 16.53 -6.25 -2.19
C ASN A 219 16.50 -6.08 -0.67
N ASN A 220 16.38 -4.85 -0.18
CA ASN A 220 16.36 -4.57 1.27
C ASN A 220 14.95 -4.28 1.80
N THR A 221 14.04 -3.74 0.99
CA THR A 221 12.69 -3.37 1.42
C THR A 221 11.61 -4.37 1.00
N PHE A 222 11.88 -5.24 0.02
CA PHE A 222 10.92 -6.13 -0.63
C PHE A 222 9.75 -5.37 -1.32
N GLU A 223 9.96 -4.11 -1.67
CA GLU A 223 9.04 -3.34 -2.48
C GLU A 223 9.28 -3.61 -3.98
N TYR A 224 8.33 -3.24 -4.84
CA TYR A 224 8.53 -3.26 -6.30
C TYR A 224 9.38 -2.07 -6.73
N PRO A 225 10.25 -2.22 -7.74
CA PRO A 225 11.01 -1.11 -8.30
C PRO A 225 10.08 -0.04 -8.88
N MET A 226 10.52 1.22 -8.84
CA MET A 226 9.79 2.34 -9.44
C MET A 226 10.03 2.43 -10.94
N ILE A 227 11.23 2.08 -11.40
CA ILE A 227 11.67 2.15 -12.79
C ILE A 227 11.58 0.79 -13.48
N ASP A 228 11.56 0.80 -14.80
CA ASP A 228 11.68 -0.40 -15.61
C ASP A 228 13.12 -0.93 -15.63
N GLY A 229 13.30 -2.22 -15.98
CA GLY A 229 14.61 -2.85 -16.10
C GLY A 229 15.27 -3.25 -14.77
N VAL A 230 14.55 -3.15 -13.65
CA VAL A 230 14.96 -3.68 -12.34
C VAL A 230 13.94 -4.73 -11.91
N GLU A 231 14.44 -5.91 -11.53
CA GLU A 231 13.60 -7.00 -11.06
C GLU A 231 13.26 -6.87 -9.57
N PRO A 232 12.03 -7.21 -9.16
CA PRO A 232 11.69 -7.36 -7.75
C PRO A 232 12.50 -8.49 -7.11
N HIS A 233 12.67 -8.43 -5.78
CA HIS A 233 13.29 -9.52 -5.01
C HIS A 233 12.57 -10.87 -5.25
N GLU A 234 13.30 -12.00 -5.27
CA GLU A 234 12.75 -13.33 -5.57
C GLU A 234 11.52 -13.70 -4.71
N LEU A 235 11.52 -13.39 -3.43
CA LEU A 235 10.36 -13.63 -2.56
C LEU A 235 9.12 -12.81 -2.97
N VAL A 236 9.31 -11.68 -3.62
CA VAL A 236 8.20 -10.87 -4.17
C VAL A 236 7.72 -11.49 -5.49
N LYS A 237 8.63 -11.98 -6.33
CA LYS A 237 8.28 -12.69 -7.57
C LYS A 237 7.47 -13.96 -7.28
N GLN A 238 7.82 -14.71 -6.24
CA GLN A 238 7.08 -15.91 -5.82
C GLN A 238 5.64 -15.64 -5.39
N MET A 239 5.31 -14.42 -4.96
CA MET A 239 3.93 -14.04 -4.65
C MET A 239 3.07 -13.81 -5.92
N GLY A 240 3.68 -13.69 -7.07
CA GLY A 240 3.05 -13.44 -8.36
C GLY A 240 3.40 -12.07 -8.93
N LEU A 241 3.82 -12.09 -10.20
CA LEU A 241 4.00 -10.91 -11.03
C LEU A 241 2.94 -10.91 -12.13
N GLY A 242 2.77 -9.81 -12.82
CA GLY A 242 1.82 -9.72 -13.93
C GLY A 242 0.36 -9.45 -13.50
N PHE A 243 0.11 -9.20 -12.21
CA PHE A 243 -1.19 -8.75 -11.77
C PHE A 243 -1.51 -7.35 -12.33
N LYS A 244 -2.79 -7.12 -12.63
CA LYS A 244 -3.26 -5.80 -13.07
C LYS A 244 -3.17 -4.81 -11.92
N GLN A 245 -2.39 -3.74 -12.13
CA GLN A 245 -2.25 -2.63 -11.18
C GLN A 245 -3.32 -1.57 -11.46
N ASP A 246 -3.90 -0.98 -10.42
CA ASP A 246 -4.77 0.19 -10.57
C ASP A 246 -3.93 1.43 -10.92
N LEU A 247 -3.72 1.64 -12.21
CA LEU A 247 -3.04 2.82 -12.76
C LEU A 247 -4.00 3.96 -13.07
N ASN A 248 -5.30 3.75 -12.98
CA ASN A 248 -6.32 4.78 -13.19
C ASN A 248 -6.49 5.67 -11.96
N THR A 249 -6.30 5.11 -10.76
CA THR A 249 -6.34 5.87 -9.51
C THR A 249 -4.97 6.42 -9.19
N LYS A 250 -4.70 7.66 -9.65
CA LYS A 250 -3.44 8.33 -9.32
C LYS A 250 -3.27 8.44 -7.81
N VAL A 251 -2.07 8.13 -7.30
CA VAL A 251 -1.78 8.13 -5.85
C VAL A 251 -1.96 9.48 -5.16
N VAL A 252 -1.93 10.60 -5.92
CA VAL A 252 -2.26 11.93 -5.39
C VAL A 252 -3.70 12.03 -4.84
N ASN A 253 -4.61 11.17 -5.29
CA ASN A 253 -5.98 11.12 -4.81
C ASN A 253 -6.09 10.61 -3.37
N TYR A 254 -5.09 9.87 -2.88
CA TYR A 254 -5.11 9.34 -1.52
C TYR A 254 -5.05 10.47 -0.49
N GLY A 255 -4.16 11.44 -0.68
CA GLY A 255 -4.12 12.64 0.14
C GLY A 255 -5.41 13.47 0.04
N LYS A 256 -5.91 13.68 -1.18
CA LYS A 256 -7.13 14.48 -1.43
C LYS A 256 -8.40 13.89 -0.78
N ASN A 257 -8.53 12.57 -0.73
CA ASN A 257 -9.71 11.90 -0.19
C ASN A 257 -9.51 11.36 1.23
N LYS A 258 -8.36 11.61 1.85
CA LYS A 258 -8.02 11.07 3.18
C LYS A 258 -9.05 11.42 4.26
N ALA A 259 -9.49 12.68 4.32
CA ALA A 259 -10.48 13.14 5.30
C ALA A 259 -11.81 12.36 5.14
N LYS A 260 -12.31 12.26 3.90
CA LYS A 260 -13.55 11.51 3.60
C LYS A 260 -13.41 10.01 3.93
N ALA A 261 -12.25 9.43 3.67
CA ALA A 261 -11.95 8.04 4.02
C ALA A 261 -12.00 7.84 5.54
N LEU A 262 -11.34 8.71 6.30
CA LEU A 262 -11.34 8.64 7.76
C LEU A 262 -12.75 8.82 8.35
N GLU A 263 -13.55 9.76 7.83
CA GLU A 263 -14.96 9.92 8.23
C GLU A 263 -15.75 8.62 8.05
N CYS A 264 -15.63 7.93 6.90
CA CYS A 264 -16.31 6.66 6.65
C CYS A 264 -15.88 5.58 7.63
N MET A 265 -14.57 5.47 7.89
CA MET A 265 -14.02 4.48 8.83
C MET A 265 -14.49 4.75 10.26
N LEU A 266 -14.48 6.00 10.71
CA LEU A 266 -14.95 6.39 12.05
C LEU A 266 -16.45 6.17 12.21
N ALA A 267 -17.27 6.56 11.22
CA ALA A 267 -18.71 6.32 11.21
C ALA A 267 -19.06 4.82 11.25
N ALA A 268 -18.20 3.97 10.68
CA ALA A 268 -18.31 2.52 10.77
C ALA A 268 -17.81 1.94 12.12
N LYS A 269 -17.33 2.76 13.05
CA LYS A 269 -16.67 2.32 14.29
C LYS A 269 -15.46 1.41 14.05
N TRP A 270 -14.73 1.64 12.98
CA TRP A 270 -13.51 0.90 12.66
C TRP A 270 -12.41 1.31 13.65
N LYS A 271 -12.19 0.47 14.65
CA LYS A 271 -11.23 0.70 15.73
C LYS A 271 -9.80 0.42 15.30
#